data_d212ca0ff527e28b2fec9aba07eddce6
#
_entry.id   d212ca0ff527e28b2fec9aba07eddce6
#
_cell.length_a   1.000
_cell.length_b   1.000
_cell.length_c   1.000
_cell.angle_alpha   90.00
_cell.angle_beta   90.00
_cell.angle_gamma   90.00
#
_symmetry.space_group_name_H-M   'P 1'
#
loop_
_entity.id
_entity.type
_entity.pdbx_description
1 polymer ?
#
loop_
_entity_poly.entity_id
_entity_poly.type
_entity_poly.pdbx_seq_one_letter_code
_entity_poly.pdbx_strand_id
1 'polypeptide(L)'
;MFKKVLEYAGECRKTTYASMVVMLIGIVMNVLPFLFLYQLMEPLLLHRNVEVWYVAWRVLAIGICGVLYALFYVKGLALSHRAAYKTLRNLRSSLQGKLERQPLGVIQEKGVGALKKMFIDDIDSIELLLAHALPEGLANLAVPAFVFLAMFFVDWKLALL
;
A
#
# COMPACT_ATOMS: atom_id res chain seq x y z
N MET A 1 -12.50 -14.91 2.45
CA MET A 1 -11.93 -14.32 3.67
C MET A 1 -11.92 -12.80 3.61
N PHE A 2 -11.38 -12.18 2.58
CA PHE A 2 -11.31 -10.73 2.34
C PHE A 2 -12.65 -9.99 2.49
N LYS A 3 -13.71 -10.46 1.82
CA LYS A 3 -15.04 -9.84 1.85
C LYS A 3 -15.61 -9.73 3.27
N LYS A 4 -15.39 -10.77 4.09
CA LYS A 4 -15.84 -10.77 5.49
C LYS A 4 -15.05 -9.78 6.36
N VAL A 5 -13.73 -9.68 6.19
CA VAL A 5 -12.90 -8.71 6.92
C VAL A 5 -13.29 -7.28 6.58
N LEU A 6 -13.53 -7.00 5.29
CA LEU A 6 -14.03 -5.70 4.83
C LEU A 6 -15.46 -5.39 5.29
N GLU A 7 -16.27 -6.40 5.58
CA GLU A 7 -17.62 -6.24 6.15
C GLU A 7 -17.54 -5.75 7.60
N TYR A 8 -16.60 -6.30 8.40
CA TYR A 8 -16.32 -5.80 9.75
C TYR A 8 -15.62 -4.44 9.78
N ALA A 9 -14.95 -4.06 8.70
CA ALA A 9 -14.37 -2.73 8.55
C ALA A 9 -15.42 -1.60 8.56
N GLY A 10 -16.67 -1.90 8.16
CA GLY A 10 -17.79 -0.93 8.20
C GLY A 10 -17.42 0.41 7.57
N GLU A 11 -17.47 1.50 8.33
CA GLU A 11 -17.08 2.86 7.89
C GLU A 11 -15.60 2.97 7.51
N CYS A 12 -14.75 2.09 8.04
CA CYS A 12 -13.31 2.11 7.74
C CYS A 12 -12.98 1.66 6.31
N ARG A 13 -13.93 1.04 5.58
CA ARG A 13 -13.75 0.65 4.16
C ARG A 13 -13.32 1.84 3.30
N LYS A 14 -13.95 3.00 3.50
CA LYS A 14 -13.59 4.22 2.76
C LYS A 14 -12.15 4.65 3.02
N THR A 15 -11.70 4.57 4.27
CA THR A 15 -10.33 4.91 4.66
C THR A 15 -9.31 3.91 4.08
N THR A 16 -9.64 2.61 4.05
CA THR A 16 -8.80 1.57 3.42
C THR A 16 -8.66 1.82 1.91
N TYR A 17 -9.76 2.10 1.21
CA TYR A 17 -9.68 2.43 -0.23
C TYR A 17 -8.92 3.73 -0.48
N ALA A 18 -9.13 4.75 0.37
CA ALA A 18 -8.37 6.01 0.29
C ALA A 18 -6.87 5.77 0.47
N SER A 19 -6.45 4.91 1.41
CA SER A 19 -5.03 4.56 1.58
C SER A 19 -4.45 3.89 0.34
N MET A 20 -5.18 2.96 -0.28
CA MET A 20 -4.76 2.30 -1.53
C MET A 20 -4.58 3.30 -2.67
N VAL A 21 -5.53 4.21 -2.86
CA VAL A 21 -5.46 5.24 -3.92
C VAL A 21 -4.27 6.18 -3.68
N VAL A 22 -4.06 6.63 -2.44
CA VAL A 22 -2.94 7.49 -2.09
C VAL A 22 -1.59 6.79 -2.32
N MET A 23 -1.49 5.51 -1.99
CA MET A 23 -0.29 4.72 -2.28
C MET A 23 -0.07 4.52 -3.78
N LEU A 24 -1.12 4.26 -4.56
CA LEU A 24 -1.02 4.14 -6.03
C LEU A 24 -0.50 5.45 -6.66
N ILE A 25 -0.96 6.60 -6.20
CA ILE A 25 -0.41 7.90 -6.64
C ILE A 25 1.07 8.00 -6.28
N GLY A 26 1.45 7.58 -5.07
CA GLY A 26 2.85 7.50 -4.66
C GLY A 26 3.69 6.64 -5.60
N ILE A 27 3.18 5.48 -6.03
CA ILE A 27 3.88 4.59 -6.97
C ILE A 27 4.13 5.28 -8.31
N VAL A 28 3.15 6.00 -8.86
CA VAL A 28 3.36 6.78 -10.09
C VAL A 28 4.51 7.76 -9.90
N MET A 29 4.56 8.47 -8.76
CA MET A 29 5.67 9.39 -8.44
C MET A 29 7.01 8.66 -8.27
N ASN A 30 7.02 7.39 -7.87
CA ASN A 30 8.21 6.57 -7.76
C ASN A 30 8.76 6.10 -9.13
N VAL A 31 7.89 5.89 -10.10
CA VAL A 31 8.28 5.44 -11.47
C VAL A 31 8.71 6.61 -12.35
N LEU A 32 8.10 7.78 -12.21
CA LEU A 32 8.43 8.96 -13.03
C LEU A 32 9.92 9.35 -13.05
N PRO A 33 10.70 9.29 -11.95
CA PRO A 33 12.12 9.55 -11.96
C PRO A 33 12.92 8.73 -12.99
N PHE A 34 12.54 7.48 -13.22
CA PHE A 34 13.22 6.62 -14.19
C PHE A 34 13.01 7.12 -15.63
N LEU A 35 11.83 7.68 -15.95
CA LEU A 35 11.58 8.30 -17.23
C LEU A 35 12.40 9.58 -17.42
N PHE A 36 12.51 10.41 -16.39
CA PHE A 36 13.35 11.61 -16.43
C PHE A 36 14.83 11.25 -16.52
N LEU A 37 15.25 10.19 -15.82
CA LEU A 37 16.62 9.67 -15.92
C LEU A 37 16.93 9.16 -17.33
N TYR A 38 16.00 8.41 -17.94
CA TYR A 38 16.14 7.97 -19.33
C TYR A 38 16.31 9.16 -20.28
N GLN A 39 15.44 10.18 -20.18
CA GLN A 39 15.53 11.40 -20.99
C GLN A 39 16.82 12.19 -20.76
N LEU A 40 17.44 12.06 -19.59
CA LEU A 40 18.73 12.68 -19.29
C LEU A 40 19.90 11.89 -19.91
N MET A 41 19.82 10.56 -19.86
CA MET A 41 20.89 9.65 -20.33
C MET A 41 20.92 9.55 -21.84
N GLU A 42 19.79 9.56 -22.53
CA GLU A 42 19.70 9.40 -23.98
C GLU A 42 20.59 10.40 -24.76
N PRO A 43 20.50 11.74 -24.56
CA PRO A 43 21.33 12.68 -25.29
C PRO A 43 22.82 12.59 -24.91
N LEU A 44 23.12 12.20 -23.65
CA LEU A 44 24.51 12.01 -23.20
C LEU A 44 25.15 10.81 -23.90
N LEU A 45 24.45 9.70 -24.03
CA LEU A 45 24.92 8.50 -24.74
C LEU A 45 25.08 8.73 -26.24
N LEU A 46 24.25 9.60 -26.83
CA LEU A 46 24.32 9.99 -28.24
C LEU A 46 25.34 11.12 -28.52
N HIS A 47 26.15 11.50 -27.51
CA HIS A 47 27.16 12.57 -27.61
C HIS A 47 26.56 13.90 -28.10
N ARG A 48 25.28 14.18 -27.80
CA ARG A 48 24.65 15.45 -28.14
C ARG A 48 25.03 16.51 -27.11
N ASN A 49 25.20 17.74 -27.54
CA ASN A 49 25.42 18.87 -26.64
C ASN A 49 24.12 19.10 -25.83
N VAL A 50 24.21 18.99 -24.52
CA VAL A 50 23.08 19.16 -23.60
C VAL A 50 23.25 20.48 -22.85
N GLU A 51 22.24 21.32 -22.91
CA GLU A 51 22.23 22.58 -22.16
C GLU A 51 22.16 22.32 -20.66
N VAL A 52 22.90 23.08 -19.89
CA VAL A 52 22.92 22.97 -18.42
C VAL A 52 21.50 23.12 -17.82
N TRP A 53 20.69 24.01 -18.41
CA TRP A 53 19.31 24.23 -18.00
C TRP A 53 18.42 23.00 -18.18
N TYR A 54 18.61 22.27 -19.26
CA TYR A 54 17.90 21.00 -19.49
C TYR A 54 18.18 19.95 -18.41
N VAL A 55 19.47 19.81 -18.03
CA VAL A 55 19.92 18.90 -16.96
C VAL A 55 19.36 19.33 -15.63
N ALA A 56 19.50 20.63 -15.28
CA ALA A 56 19.04 21.16 -14.01
C ALA A 56 17.54 20.94 -13.79
N TRP A 57 16.71 21.14 -14.83
CA TRP A 57 15.28 20.92 -14.75
C TRP A 57 14.92 19.45 -14.53
N ARG A 58 15.60 18.53 -15.20
CA ARG A 58 15.36 17.08 -15.02
C ARG A 58 15.76 16.60 -13.63
N VAL A 59 16.90 17.04 -13.15
CA VAL A 59 17.34 16.72 -11.77
C VAL A 59 16.38 17.28 -10.72
N LEU A 60 15.90 18.50 -10.91
CA LEU A 60 14.88 19.09 -10.02
C LEU A 60 13.58 18.28 -10.05
N ALA A 61 13.10 17.88 -11.24
CA ALA A 61 11.90 17.07 -11.39
C ALA A 61 12.03 15.71 -10.68
N ILE A 62 13.18 15.04 -10.80
CA ILE A 62 13.47 13.80 -10.08
C ILE A 62 13.39 14.01 -8.56
N GLY A 63 14.00 15.10 -8.06
CA GLY A 63 13.94 15.44 -6.63
C GLY A 63 12.52 15.69 -6.14
N ILE A 64 11.73 16.46 -6.90
CA ILE A 64 10.31 16.73 -6.58
C ILE A 64 9.50 15.43 -6.55
N CYS A 65 9.68 14.55 -7.54
CA CYS A 65 9.00 13.25 -7.58
C CYS A 65 9.35 12.40 -6.34
N GLY A 66 10.62 12.38 -5.93
CA GLY A 66 11.06 11.66 -4.72
C GLY A 66 10.40 12.18 -3.46
N VAL A 67 10.32 13.50 -3.28
CA VAL A 67 9.63 14.11 -2.15
C VAL A 67 8.13 13.79 -2.17
N LEU A 68 7.48 13.91 -3.33
CA LEU A 68 6.06 13.61 -3.47
C LEU A 68 5.79 12.12 -3.19
N TYR A 69 6.63 11.21 -3.70
CA TYR A 69 6.54 9.79 -3.37
C TYR A 69 6.56 9.56 -1.86
N ALA A 70 7.56 10.11 -1.16
CA ALA A 70 7.69 9.96 0.28
C ALA A 70 6.45 10.47 1.03
N LEU A 71 5.93 11.63 0.66
CA LEU A 71 4.73 12.22 1.26
C LEU A 71 3.48 11.36 1.04
N PHE A 72 3.24 10.89 -0.19
CA PHE A 72 2.10 10.05 -0.50
C PHE A 72 2.22 8.67 0.15
N TYR A 73 3.40 8.07 0.16
CA TYR A 73 3.64 6.78 0.81
C TYR A 73 3.38 6.85 2.32
N VAL A 74 3.95 7.81 3.02
CA VAL A 74 3.75 7.99 4.47
C VAL A 74 2.29 8.27 4.80
N LYS A 75 1.61 9.13 4.03
CA LYS A 75 0.17 9.39 4.22
C LYS A 75 -0.68 8.14 3.96
N GLY A 76 -0.39 7.41 2.90
CA GLY A 76 -1.09 6.17 2.56
C GLY A 76 -0.93 5.13 3.66
N LEU A 77 0.29 4.92 4.16
CA LEU A 77 0.59 4.03 5.27
C LEU A 77 -0.13 4.43 6.56
N ALA A 78 -0.10 5.72 6.92
CA ALA A 78 -0.80 6.23 8.10
C ALA A 78 -2.32 6.02 8.01
N LEU A 79 -2.93 6.21 6.84
CA LEU A 79 -4.35 5.94 6.61
C LEU A 79 -4.66 4.45 6.74
N SER A 80 -3.79 3.58 6.21
CA SER A 80 -3.92 2.13 6.28
C SER A 80 -3.91 1.64 7.74
N HIS A 81 -2.93 2.05 8.53
CA HIS A 81 -2.87 1.72 9.95
C HIS A 81 -4.09 2.22 10.74
N ARG A 82 -4.54 3.46 10.47
CA ARG A 82 -5.77 3.98 11.10
C ARG A 82 -6.99 3.12 10.78
N ALA A 83 -7.13 2.69 9.55
CA ALA A 83 -8.23 1.83 9.12
C ALA A 83 -8.13 0.44 9.77
N ALA A 84 -6.93 -0.15 9.82
CA ALA A 84 -6.65 -1.43 10.45
C ALA A 84 -7.01 -1.39 11.94
N TYR A 85 -6.48 -0.45 12.71
CA TYR A 85 -6.74 -0.37 14.16
C TYR A 85 -8.22 -0.16 14.49
N LYS A 86 -8.95 0.65 13.73
CA LYS A 86 -10.40 0.78 13.90
C LYS A 86 -11.13 -0.53 13.62
N THR A 87 -10.73 -1.24 12.57
CA THR A 87 -11.32 -2.54 12.21
C THR A 87 -11.05 -3.58 13.30
N LEU A 88 -9.82 -3.66 13.81
CA LEU A 88 -9.44 -4.54 14.91
C LEU A 88 -10.22 -4.25 16.19
N ARG A 89 -10.39 -2.97 16.52
CA ARG A 89 -11.23 -2.56 17.65
C ARG A 89 -12.67 -3.06 17.48
N ASN A 90 -13.26 -2.88 16.31
CA ASN A 90 -14.61 -3.33 16.02
C ASN A 90 -14.74 -4.86 16.11
N LEU A 91 -13.73 -5.59 15.62
CA LEU A 91 -13.66 -7.04 15.72
C LEU A 91 -13.58 -7.50 17.17
N ARG A 92 -12.70 -6.89 17.98
CA ARG A 92 -12.58 -7.23 19.41
C ARG A 92 -13.90 -6.96 20.16
N SER A 93 -14.52 -5.81 19.93
CA SER A 93 -15.81 -5.46 20.53
C SER A 93 -16.94 -6.42 20.10
N SER A 94 -16.98 -6.79 18.82
CA SER A 94 -17.96 -7.76 18.30
C SER A 94 -17.76 -9.15 18.91
N LEU A 95 -16.50 -9.58 19.06
CA LEU A 95 -16.13 -10.86 19.67
C LEU A 95 -16.48 -10.89 21.15
N GLN A 96 -16.16 -9.82 21.88
CA GLN A 96 -16.52 -9.65 23.29
C GLN A 96 -18.04 -9.75 23.48
N GLY A 97 -18.83 -8.98 22.72
CA GLY A 97 -20.28 -9.03 22.83
C GLY A 97 -20.91 -10.39 22.46
N LYS A 98 -20.22 -11.19 21.62
CA LYS A 98 -20.63 -12.57 21.37
C LYS A 98 -20.31 -13.50 22.54
N LEU A 99 -19.15 -13.31 23.18
CA LEU A 99 -18.75 -14.13 24.33
C LEU A 99 -19.63 -13.84 25.55
N GLU A 100 -19.96 -12.60 25.81
CA GLU A 100 -20.87 -12.21 26.92
C GLU A 100 -22.24 -12.87 26.84
N ARG A 101 -22.68 -13.27 25.65
CA ARG A 101 -23.96 -13.97 25.41
C ARG A 101 -23.84 -15.50 25.49
N GLN A 102 -22.66 -16.05 25.67
CA GLN A 102 -22.48 -17.49 25.75
C GLN A 102 -22.63 -18.00 27.20
N PRO A 103 -23.18 -19.19 27.39
CA PRO A 103 -23.19 -19.83 28.71
C PRO A 103 -21.77 -20.01 29.24
N LEU A 104 -21.59 -19.84 30.56
CA LEU A 104 -20.27 -19.95 31.21
C LEU A 104 -19.58 -21.29 30.93
N GLY A 105 -20.34 -22.38 30.86
CA GLY A 105 -19.80 -23.72 30.55
C GLY A 105 -19.12 -23.78 29.17
N VAL A 106 -19.66 -23.11 28.15
CA VAL A 106 -19.05 -23.05 26.80
C VAL A 106 -17.74 -22.26 26.83
N ILE A 107 -17.68 -21.21 27.66
CA ILE A 107 -16.48 -20.39 27.84
C ILE A 107 -15.38 -21.20 28.55
N GLN A 108 -15.75 -21.93 29.59
CA GLN A 108 -14.85 -22.80 30.35
C GLN A 108 -14.32 -23.95 29.49
N GLU A 109 -15.17 -24.59 28.68
CA GLU A 109 -14.78 -25.67 27.76
C GLU A 109 -13.75 -25.21 26.73
N LYS A 110 -13.86 -24.00 26.19
CA LYS A 110 -12.88 -23.42 25.28
C LYS A 110 -11.52 -23.16 25.93
N GLY A 111 -11.54 -22.86 27.21
CA GLY A 111 -10.36 -22.55 28.00
C GLY A 111 -9.75 -21.17 27.72
N VAL A 112 -9.09 -20.61 28.73
CA VAL A 112 -8.50 -19.26 28.69
C VAL A 112 -7.43 -19.11 27.62
N GLY A 113 -6.64 -20.16 27.35
CA GLY A 113 -5.59 -20.14 26.34
C GLY A 113 -6.13 -19.95 24.92
N ALA A 114 -7.22 -20.67 24.57
CA ALA A 114 -7.86 -20.52 23.26
C ALA A 114 -8.51 -19.16 23.09
N LEU A 115 -9.12 -18.63 24.14
CA LEU A 115 -9.71 -17.28 24.12
C LEU A 115 -8.63 -16.20 23.97
N LYS A 116 -7.52 -16.33 24.71
CA LYS A 116 -6.36 -15.42 24.56
C LYS A 116 -5.82 -15.42 23.15
N LYS A 117 -5.59 -16.61 22.57
CA LYS A 117 -5.15 -16.74 21.18
C LYS A 117 -6.09 -16.01 20.22
N MET A 118 -7.39 -16.22 20.34
CA MET A 118 -8.40 -15.61 19.47
C MET A 118 -8.44 -14.08 19.59
N PHE A 119 -8.32 -13.52 20.81
CA PHE A 119 -8.35 -12.09 21.06
C PHE A 119 -7.07 -11.35 20.70
N ILE A 120 -5.92 -12.02 20.79
CA ILE A 120 -4.61 -11.44 20.54
C ILE A 120 -4.09 -11.93 19.20
N ASP A 121 -3.65 -13.17 19.08
CA ASP A 121 -2.88 -13.66 17.95
C ASP A 121 -3.68 -13.67 16.64
N ASP A 122 -4.93 -14.17 16.66
CA ASP A 122 -5.76 -14.29 15.47
C ASP A 122 -6.23 -12.91 14.97
N ILE A 123 -6.52 -11.98 15.89
CA ILE A 123 -6.93 -10.61 15.52
C ILE A 123 -5.72 -9.81 15.05
N ASP A 124 -4.55 -9.93 15.68
CA ASP A 124 -3.34 -9.22 15.26
C ASP A 124 -2.85 -9.70 13.88
N SER A 125 -3.09 -10.96 13.51
CA SER A 125 -2.81 -11.44 12.15
C SER A 125 -3.64 -10.70 11.07
N ILE A 126 -4.82 -10.20 11.43
CA ILE A 126 -5.67 -9.39 10.53
C ILE A 126 -5.09 -7.98 10.36
N GLU A 127 -4.37 -7.45 11.36
CA GLU A 127 -3.67 -6.18 11.23
C GLU A 127 -2.66 -6.23 10.09
N LEU A 128 -1.81 -7.26 10.07
CA LEU A 128 -0.81 -7.44 9.03
C LEU A 128 -1.45 -7.46 7.63
N LEU A 129 -2.61 -8.12 7.50
CA LEU A 129 -3.35 -8.17 6.25
C LEU A 129 -3.87 -6.78 5.83
N LEU A 130 -4.50 -6.04 6.75
CA LEU A 130 -5.15 -4.77 6.45
C LEU A 130 -4.19 -3.59 6.34
N ALA A 131 -3.17 -3.55 7.21
CA ALA A 131 -2.23 -2.45 7.26
C ALA A 131 -1.14 -2.54 6.19
N HIS A 132 -0.69 -3.75 5.86
CA HIS A 132 0.45 -3.99 4.99
C HIS A 132 0.08 -4.78 3.73
N ALA A 133 -0.42 -6.03 3.88
CA ALA A 133 -0.58 -6.92 2.72
C ALA A 133 -1.54 -6.37 1.65
N LEU A 134 -2.58 -5.64 2.03
CA LEU A 134 -3.52 -5.05 1.10
C LEU A 134 -2.94 -3.82 0.37
N PRO A 135 -2.52 -2.75 1.07
CA PRO A 135 -2.05 -1.56 0.39
C PRO A 135 -0.67 -1.76 -0.25
N GLU A 136 0.27 -2.42 0.41
CA GLU A 136 1.60 -2.70 -0.13
C GLU A 136 1.59 -3.80 -1.19
N GLY A 137 0.75 -4.83 -1.04
CA GLY A 137 0.58 -5.87 -2.05
C GLY A 137 0.04 -5.33 -3.36
N LEU A 138 -0.95 -4.42 -3.31
CA LEU A 138 -1.44 -3.72 -4.50
C LEU A 138 -0.34 -2.82 -5.10
N ALA A 139 0.41 -2.13 -4.24
CA ALA A 139 1.54 -1.30 -4.63
C ALA A 139 2.60 -2.13 -5.36
N ASN A 140 3.01 -3.24 -4.78
CA ASN A 140 4.05 -4.13 -5.32
C ASN A 140 3.63 -4.79 -6.65
N LEU A 141 2.33 -5.03 -6.85
CA LEU A 141 1.81 -5.50 -8.13
C LEU A 141 1.72 -4.37 -9.18
N ALA A 142 1.45 -3.15 -8.75
CA ALA A 142 1.32 -2.01 -9.65
C ALA A 142 2.68 -1.53 -10.19
N VAL A 143 3.77 -1.61 -9.40
CA VAL A 143 5.10 -1.17 -9.84
C VAL A 143 5.56 -1.87 -11.13
N PRO A 144 5.63 -3.20 -11.22
CA PRO A 144 6.05 -3.85 -12.47
C PRO A 144 5.08 -3.56 -13.63
N ALA A 145 3.78 -3.42 -13.37
CA ALA A 145 2.81 -3.06 -14.39
C ALA A 145 3.06 -1.65 -14.94
N PHE A 146 3.33 -0.66 -14.08
CA PHE A 146 3.66 0.69 -14.51
C PHE A 146 5.02 0.76 -15.22
N VAL A 147 6.03 0.03 -14.75
CA VAL A 147 7.34 -0.06 -15.40
C VAL A 147 7.20 -0.67 -16.79
N PHE A 148 6.45 -1.78 -16.90
CA PHE A 148 6.19 -2.41 -18.20
C PHE A 148 5.46 -1.47 -19.16
N LEU A 149 4.43 -0.77 -18.69
CA LEU A 149 3.73 0.23 -19.49
C LEU A 149 4.66 1.39 -19.91
N ALA A 150 5.49 1.89 -18.99
CA ALA A 150 6.47 2.93 -19.31
C ALA A 150 7.47 2.47 -20.37
N MET A 151 8.00 1.24 -20.26
CA MET A 151 8.87 0.65 -21.28
C MET A 151 8.18 0.52 -22.64
N PHE A 152 6.91 0.16 -22.65
CA PHE A 152 6.13 0.05 -23.88
C PHE A 152 5.98 1.40 -24.63
N PHE A 153 5.92 2.51 -23.88
CA PHE A 153 5.92 3.86 -24.46
C PHE A 153 7.28 4.33 -24.96
N VAL A 154 8.38 3.79 -24.39
CA VAL A 154 9.74 4.12 -24.84
C VAL A 154 10.11 3.30 -26.06
N ASP A 155 10.03 2.00 -25.99
CA ASP A 155 10.23 1.08 -27.11
C ASP A 155 9.44 -0.21 -26.88
N TRP A 156 8.39 -0.42 -27.69
CA TRP A 156 7.55 -1.59 -27.58
C TRP A 156 8.27 -2.91 -27.86
N LYS A 157 9.35 -2.89 -28.67
CA LYS A 157 10.15 -4.09 -28.96
C LYS A 157 10.95 -4.52 -27.73
N LEU A 158 11.52 -3.57 -26.97
CA LEU A 158 12.21 -3.84 -25.72
C LEU A 158 11.26 -4.32 -24.61
N ALA A 159 10.02 -3.88 -24.64
CA ALA A 159 9.03 -4.30 -23.64
C ALA A 159 8.55 -5.75 -23.85
N LEU A 160 8.72 -6.32 -25.06
CA LEU A 160 8.31 -7.68 -25.41
C LEU A 160 9.47 -8.71 -25.38
N LEU A 161 10.68 -8.29 -25.14
CA LEU A 161 11.88 -9.11 -24.97
C LEU A 161 12.01 -9.54 -23.50
#